data_acad71e2ff8608c7de23fe8b364ec4c5
#
_entry.id   acad71e2ff8608c7de23fe8b364ec4c5
#
_cell.length_a   1.000
_cell.length_b   1.000
_cell.length_c   1.000
_cell.angle_alpha   90.00
_cell.angle_beta   90.00
_cell.angle_gamma   90.00
#
_symmetry.space_group_name_H-M   'P 1'
#
loop_
_entity.id
_entity.type
_entity.pdbx_description
1 polymer ?
#
loop_
_entity_poly.entity_id
_entity_poly.type
_entity_poly.pdbx_seq_one_letter_code
_entity_poly.pdbx_strand_id
1 'polypeptide(L)'
;MENSSLNHTENHKTEEKETKRTPIKQRKKENEVLRFIREHIRYFAAGALVVVLVIVLAMCAKPKGSDSDVVVNATESTQATEEAYQVDANENINALITQYYTAYAAGDVTTLSSIATPISANEQSYIGLFSQYVDEYQNIKCYTKTGLDENSYLVSVSMEIKFTGVDTTAPGLDFFYVRTNDDGSLYIDNLYSQYNLANQ
;
A
#
# COMPACT_ATOMS: atom_id res chain seq x y z
N MET A 1 -1.13 -49.96 60.76
CA MET A 1 -0.65 -51.20 60.15
C MET A 1 0.18 -50.72 58.98
N GLU A 2 1.48 -50.52 59.25
CA GLU A 2 2.53 -51.50 59.01
C GLU A 2 2.71 -51.73 57.50
N ASN A 3 3.81 -51.66 56.87
CA ASN A 3 5.21 -51.65 57.18
C ASN A 3 5.94 -51.49 55.87
N SER A 4 6.97 -50.72 55.82
CA SER A 4 8.36 -51.21 55.87
C SER A 4 8.88 -51.67 54.51
N SER A 5 9.82 -51.01 53.99
CA SER A 5 11.24 -51.19 54.14
C SER A 5 11.99 -51.73 52.91
N LEU A 6 13.06 -51.10 52.65
CA LEU A 6 14.45 -51.51 52.37
C LEU A 6 14.94 -51.58 50.91
N ASN A 7 15.85 -50.64 50.69
CA ASN A 7 17.23 -50.82 50.17
C ASN A 7 17.52 -51.93 49.16
N HIS A 8 18.09 -51.58 48.05
CA HIS A 8 19.44 -52.15 47.77
C HIS A 8 20.22 -51.30 46.80
N THR A 9 21.37 -50.92 47.25
CA THR A 9 22.52 -50.35 46.57
C THR A 9 23.15 -51.39 45.67
N GLU A 10 23.51 -51.02 44.43
CA GLU A 10 24.74 -51.57 43.86
C GLU A 10 25.28 -50.72 42.73
N ASN A 11 26.55 -50.45 42.88
CA ASN A 11 27.52 -49.83 41.98
C ASN A 11 27.76 -50.65 40.73
N HIS A 12 27.93 -49.96 39.56
CA HIS A 12 28.94 -50.36 38.59
C HIS A 12 29.27 -49.13 37.73
N LYS A 13 30.34 -48.46 37.98
CA LYS A 13 31.70 -48.45 37.40
C LYS A 13 31.75 -48.27 35.87
N THR A 14 32.20 -47.05 35.51
CA THR A 14 33.21 -46.71 34.51
C THR A 14 33.03 -47.23 33.09
N GLU A 15 32.84 -46.30 32.14
CA GLU A 15 33.76 -46.20 30.98
C GLU A 15 33.70 -44.80 30.37
N GLU A 16 34.85 -44.18 30.46
CA GLU A 16 35.27 -42.93 29.83
C GLU A 16 35.39 -43.16 28.34
N LYS A 17 34.63 -42.40 27.52
CA LYS A 17 34.90 -42.27 26.08
C LYS A 17 35.16 -40.81 25.75
N GLU A 18 36.43 -40.52 25.71
CA GLU A 18 37.05 -39.35 25.13
C GLU A 18 36.54 -39.10 23.73
N THR A 19 35.74 -38.04 23.54
CA THR A 19 35.37 -37.56 22.20
C THR A 19 36.07 -36.24 21.95
N LYS A 20 37.00 -36.28 21.02
CA LYS A 20 37.86 -35.25 20.50
C LYS A 20 37.08 -33.93 20.23
N ARG A 21 37.49 -32.89 20.91
CA ARG A 21 37.07 -31.50 20.65
C ARG A 21 37.78 -31.00 19.40
N THR A 22 37.06 -30.84 18.33
CA THR A 22 37.47 -30.03 17.15
C THR A 22 37.28 -28.55 17.41
N PRO A 23 38.19 -27.68 16.99
CA PRO A 23 38.18 -26.25 17.39
C PRO A 23 37.15 -25.43 16.63
N ILE A 24 36.19 -24.87 17.35
CA ILE A 24 35.24 -23.87 16.88
C ILE A 24 35.96 -22.52 16.88
N LYS A 25 36.57 -22.14 15.77
CA LYS A 25 37.18 -20.80 15.66
C LYS A 25 37.04 -20.06 14.32
N GLN A 26 36.12 -20.45 13.43
CA GLN A 26 35.93 -19.71 12.16
C GLN A 26 34.51 -19.23 11.87
N ARG A 27 33.55 -19.38 12.78
CA ARG A 27 32.15 -18.99 12.51
C ARG A 27 31.76 -17.57 12.97
N LYS A 28 32.65 -16.83 13.60
CA LYS A 28 32.32 -15.56 14.26
C LYS A 28 32.52 -14.30 13.38
N LYS A 29 33.28 -14.39 12.29
CA LYS A 29 33.55 -13.23 11.43
C LYS A 29 32.55 -13.05 10.28
N GLU A 30 31.95 -14.11 9.76
CA GLU A 30 30.94 -14.00 8.68
C GLU A 30 29.60 -13.41 9.14
N ASN A 31 29.25 -13.61 10.39
CA ASN A 31 27.96 -13.14 10.90
C ASN A 31 27.91 -11.63 11.17
N GLU A 32 29.01 -10.99 11.47
CA GLU A 32 29.05 -9.52 11.73
C GLU A 32 28.92 -8.71 10.45
N VAL A 33 29.58 -9.14 9.37
CA VAL A 33 29.48 -8.46 8.07
C VAL A 33 28.08 -8.61 7.46
N LEU A 34 27.50 -9.80 7.55
CA LEU A 34 26.13 -10.06 7.09
C LEU A 34 25.09 -9.30 7.91
N ARG A 35 25.32 -9.13 9.22
CA ARG A 35 24.46 -8.35 10.07
C ARG A 35 24.53 -6.86 9.77
N PHE A 36 25.73 -6.34 9.55
CA PHE A 36 25.97 -4.95 9.14
C PHE A 36 25.34 -4.64 7.79
N ILE A 37 25.47 -5.55 6.80
CA ILE A 37 24.83 -5.40 5.48
C ILE A 37 23.31 -5.42 5.60
N ARG A 38 22.73 -6.28 6.43
CA ARG A 38 21.28 -6.37 6.64
C ARG A 38 20.70 -5.12 7.34
N GLU A 39 21.44 -4.56 8.29
CA GLU A 39 21.03 -3.33 8.98
C GLU A 39 21.09 -2.09 8.08
N HIS A 40 22.01 -2.08 7.11
CA HIS A 40 22.28 -0.92 6.24
C HIS A 40 21.78 -1.10 4.81
N ILE A 41 21.13 -2.20 4.48
CA ILE A 41 20.66 -2.52 3.11
C ILE A 41 19.74 -1.43 2.54
N ARG A 42 18.95 -0.77 3.41
CA ARG A 42 18.09 0.34 3.01
C ARG A 42 18.86 1.56 2.52
N TYR A 43 20.01 1.84 3.14
CA TYR A 43 20.88 2.96 2.75
C TYR A 43 21.69 2.64 1.48
N PHE A 44 22.12 1.37 1.31
CA PHE A 44 22.77 0.91 0.10
C PHE A 44 21.81 0.92 -1.11
N ALA A 45 20.56 0.52 -0.93
CA ALA A 45 19.53 0.58 -1.95
C ALA A 45 19.23 2.04 -2.36
N ALA A 46 19.09 2.96 -1.40
CA ALA A 46 18.89 4.37 -1.66
C ALA A 46 20.09 5.01 -2.36
N GLY A 47 21.31 4.68 -1.95
CA GLY A 47 22.54 5.17 -2.59
C GLY A 47 22.68 4.68 -4.04
N ALA A 48 22.38 3.41 -4.31
CA ALA A 48 22.41 2.86 -5.66
C ALA A 48 21.40 3.54 -6.60
N LEU A 49 20.22 3.86 -6.09
CA LEU A 49 19.17 4.56 -6.85
C LEU A 49 19.61 5.98 -7.23
N VAL A 50 20.26 6.70 -6.31
CA VAL A 50 20.80 8.05 -6.59
C VAL A 50 21.89 7.99 -7.64
N VAL A 51 22.80 7.00 -7.59
CA VAL A 51 23.86 6.83 -8.59
C VAL A 51 23.29 6.54 -9.98
N VAL A 52 22.27 5.67 -10.07
CA VAL A 52 21.57 5.38 -11.34
C VAL A 52 20.90 6.64 -11.88
N LEU A 53 20.26 7.42 -11.03
CA LEU A 53 19.60 8.68 -11.44
C LEU A 53 20.59 9.70 -11.96
N VAL A 54 21.76 9.84 -11.34
CA VAL A 54 22.85 10.71 -11.82
C VAL A 54 23.39 10.25 -13.18
N ILE A 55 23.56 8.94 -13.38
CA ILE A 55 23.99 8.38 -14.66
C ILE A 55 22.96 8.65 -15.76
N VAL A 56 21.68 8.47 -15.49
CA VAL A 56 20.59 8.76 -16.45
C VAL A 56 20.56 10.25 -16.81
N LEU A 57 20.70 11.14 -15.83
CA LEU A 57 20.76 12.59 -16.07
C LEU A 57 22.01 12.98 -16.87
N ALA A 58 23.16 12.36 -16.61
CA ALA A 58 24.39 12.62 -17.37
C ALA A 58 24.29 12.09 -18.82
N MET A 59 23.56 11.01 -19.07
CA MET A 59 23.29 10.53 -20.43
C MET A 59 22.32 11.42 -21.21
N CYS A 60 21.39 12.08 -20.54
CA CYS A 60 20.46 13.05 -21.17
C CYS A 60 21.11 14.42 -21.44
N ALA A 61 22.24 14.74 -20.82
CA ALA A 61 22.90 16.05 -20.90
C ALA A 61 23.97 16.16 -21.98
N LYS A 62 24.00 15.29 -23.01
CA LYS A 62 24.92 15.47 -24.14
C LYS A 62 24.47 16.62 -25.03
N PRO A 63 25.34 17.63 -25.30
CA PRO A 63 25.01 18.73 -26.20
C PRO A 63 24.90 18.24 -27.63
N LYS A 64 23.82 18.59 -28.28
CA LYS A 64 23.47 18.27 -29.65
C LYS A 64 24.39 19.05 -30.60
N GLY A 65 25.32 18.37 -31.23
CA GLY A 65 26.07 18.87 -32.39
C GLY A 65 25.43 18.36 -33.67
N SER A 66 25.17 19.28 -34.52
CA SER A 66 24.83 19.41 -35.94
C SER A 66 24.86 18.17 -36.86
N ASP A 67 23.81 18.14 -37.70
CA ASP A 67 23.65 17.60 -39.06
C ASP A 67 23.94 16.11 -39.34
N SER A 68 22.84 15.40 -39.62
CA SER A 68 22.68 14.60 -40.85
C SER A 68 21.22 14.10 -40.94
N ASP A 69 20.59 14.39 -42.08
CA ASP A 69 19.30 13.88 -42.54
C ASP A 69 19.26 12.36 -42.51
N VAL A 70 18.49 11.78 -41.61
CA VAL A 70 17.98 10.42 -41.73
C VAL A 70 16.48 10.53 -41.62
N VAL A 71 15.82 10.38 -42.78
CA VAL A 71 14.40 10.14 -42.86
C VAL A 71 14.12 8.77 -42.21
N VAL A 72 13.78 8.77 -40.93
CA VAL A 72 13.22 7.62 -40.27
C VAL A 72 11.72 7.76 -40.41
N ASN A 73 11.11 6.87 -41.19
CA ASN A 73 9.67 6.65 -41.18
C ASN A 73 9.20 6.54 -39.72
N ALA A 74 8.57 7.58 -39.24
CA ALA A 74 7.84 7.54 -38.00
C ALA A 74 6.68 6.54 -38.22
N THR A 75 6.84 5.33 -37.70
CA THR A 75 5.69 4.51 -37.34
C THR A 75 4.86 5.37 -36.41
N GLU A 76 3.66 5.72 -36.83
CA GLU A 76 2.66 6.37 -36.01
C GLU A 76 2.50 5.54 -34.72
N SER A 77 3.18 5.95 -33.68
CA SER A 77 2.78 5.65 -32.33
C SER A 77 1.41 6.29 -32.19
N THR A 78 0.37 5.49 -32.22
CA THR A 78 -0.97 5.89 -31.79
C THR A 78 -0.79 6.39 -30.36
N GLN A 79 -0.59 7.70 -30.18
CA GLN A 79 -0.75 8.34 -28.89
C GLN A 79 -2.23 8.13 -28.55
N ALA A 80 -2.50 7.14 -27.68
CA ALA A 80 -3.75 7.13 -26.98
C ALA A 80 -3.88 8.53 -26.37
N THR A 81 -4.83 9.29 -26.82
CA THR A 81 -5.15 10.59 -26.23
C THR A 81 -5.51 10.31 -24.79
N GLU A 82 -4.59 10.63 -23.86
CA GLU A 82 -4.86 10.47 -22.44
C GLU A 82 -6.05 11.37 -22.12
N GLU A 83 -7.19 10.76 -21.81
CA GLU A 83 -8.38 11.47 -21.41
C GLU A 83 -8.06 12.26 -20.13
N ALA A 84 -8.18 13.58 -20.21
CA ALA A 84 -7.89 14.45 -19.08
C ALA A 84 -8.94 14.26 -17.97
N TYR A 85 -8.51 14.31 -16.73
CA TYR A 85 -9.43 14.34 -15.60
C TYR A 85 -10.34 15.55 -15.65
N GLN A 86 -11.62 15.36 -15.41
CA GLN A 86 -12.62 16.41 -15.30
C GLN A 86 -12.89 16.70 -13.82
N VAL A 87 -12.80 17.95 -13.42
CA VAL A 87 -12.95 18.37 -12.03
C VAL A 87 -14.42 18.67 -11.76
N ASP A 88 -15.00 17.98 -10.77
CA ASP A 88 -16.38 18.15 -10.26
C ASP A 88 -17.48 18.16 -11.36
N ALA A 89 -17.18 17.57 -12.53
CA ALA A 89 -18.05 17.64 -13.69
C ALA A 89 -19.23 16.66 -13.66
N ASN A 90 -19.18 15.63 -12.84
CA ASN A 90 -20.26 14.63 -12.70
C ASN A 90 -20.95 14.78 -11.35
N GLU A 91 -22.13 15.40 -11.35
CA GLU A 91 -22.90 15.65 -10.13
C GLU A 91 -23.27 14.38 -9.36
N ASN A 92 -23.56 13.27 -10.06
CA ASN A 92 -23.92 12.00 -9.41
C ASN A 92 -22.70 11.38 -8.70
N ILE A 93 -21.52 11.46 -9.30
CA ILE A 93 -20.27 11.00 -8.66
C ILE A 93 -19.95 11.90 -7.46
N ASN A 94 -20.07 13.22 -7.61
CA ASN A 94 -19.82 14.15 -6.50
C ASN A 94 -20.75 13.89 -5.33
N ALA A 95 -22.04 13.63 -5.60
CA ALA A 95 -23.02 13.27 -4.58
C ALA A 95 -22.67 11.94 -3.89
N LEU A 96 -22.30 10.91 -4.65
CA LEU A 96 -21.89 9.61 -4.11
C LEU A 96 -20.67 9.74 -3.19
N ILE A 97 -19.65 10.46 -3.63
CA ILE A 97 -18.42 10.67 -2.84
C ILE A 97 -18.69 11.51 -1.58
N THR A 98 -19.52 12.54 -1.69
CA THR A 98 -19.94 13.34 -0.52
C THR A 98 -20.70 12.48 0.49
N GLN A 99 -21.63 11.64 0.02
CA GLN A 99 -22.35 10.70 0.86
C GLN A 99 -21.43 9.70 1.54
N TYR A 100 -20.44 9.17 0.80
CA TYR A 100 -19.44 8.26 1.33
C TYR A 100 -18.68 8.88 2.50
N TYR A 101 -18.12 10.08 2.35
CA TYR A 101 -17.36 10.72 3.42
C TYR A 101 -18.22 11.19 4.60
N THR A 102 -19.46 11.60 4.34
CA THR A 102 -20.41 11.92 5.41
C THR A 102 -20.71 10.68 6.26
N ALA A 103 -20.99 9.55 5.63
CA ALA A 103 -21.23 8.28 6.31
C ALA A 103 -19.96 7.77 7.01
N TYR A 104 -18.79 7.95 6.41
CA TYR A 104 -17.51 7.53 6.98
C TYR A 104 -17.19 8.31 8.27
N ALA A 105 -17.35 9.64 8.27
CA ALA A 105 -17.18 10.47 9.46
C ALA A 105 -18.18 10.13 10.56
N ALA A 106 -19.43 9.78 10.19
CA ALA A 106 -20.45 9.36 11.12
C ALA A 106 -20.30 7.92 11.66
N GLY A 107 -19.39 7.11 11.06
CA GLY A 107 -19.29 5.69 11.37
C GLY A 107 -20.49 4.87 10.90
N ASP A 108 -21.26 5.39 9.94
CA ASP A 108 -22.49 4.75 9.43
C ASP A 108 -22.15 3.67 8.40
N VAL A 109 -21.80 2.49 8.93
CA VAL A 109 -21.48 1.30 8.15
C VAL A 109 -22.64 0.85 7.27
N THR A 110 -23.89 1.10 7.68
CA THR A 110 -25.08 0.71 6.92
C THR A 110 -25.18 1.49 5.62
N THR A 111 -25.08 2.81 5.70
CA THR A 111 -25.05 3.66 4.51
C THR A 111 -23.84 3.34 3.63
N LEU A 112 -22.65 3.19 4.23
CA LEU A 112 -21.44 2.83 3.48
C LEU A 112 -21.61 1.52 2.72
N SER A 113 -22.16 0.47 3.35
CA SER A 113 -22.38 -0.83 2.71
C SER A 113 -23.40 -0.79 1.57
N SER A 114 -24.26 0.22 1.54
CA SER A 114 -25.25 0.40 0.47
C SER A 114 -24.67 1.07 -0.78
N ILE A 115 -23.59 1.85 -0.62
CA ILE A 115 -22.98 2.64 -1.70
C ILE A 115 -21.56 2.20 -2.06
N ALA A 116 -20.92 1.37 -1.23
CA ALA A 116 -19.58 0.83 -1.45
C ALA A 116 -19.57 -0.67 -1.13
N THR A 117 -19.10 -1.50 -2.05
CA THR A 117 -19.18 -2.95 -1.88
C THR A 117 -17.97 -3.67 -2.49
N PRO A 118 -17.46 -4.71 -1.82
CA PRO A 118 -17.76 -5.14 -0.46
C PRO A 118 -17.10 -4.26 0.62
N ILE A 119 -17.64 -4.26 1.84
CA ILE A 119 -16.96 -3.74 3.02
C ILE A 119 -16.70 -4.92 3.98
N SER A 120 -15.44 -5.22 4.22
CA SER A 120 -15.04 -6.32 5.10
C SER A 120 -15.36 -6.05 6.57
N ALA A 121 -15.46 -7.10 7.40
CA ALA A 121 -15.68 -6.93 8.84
C ALA A 121 -14.56 -6.13 9.54
N ASN A 122 -13.32 -6.27 9.07
CA ASN A 122 -12.19 -5.48 9.57
C ASN A 122 -12.34 -4.01 9.22
N GLU A 123 -12.76 -3.70 8.00
CA GLU A 123 -13.00 -2.34 7.54
C GLU A 123 -14.16 -1.69 8.30
N GLN A 124 -15.26 -2.41 8.54
CA GLN A 124 -16.36 -1.94 9.38
C GLN A 124 -15.90 -1.56 10.79
N SER A 125 -15.04 -2.40 11.38
CA SER A 125 -14.46 -2.13 12.71
C SER A 125 -13.56 -0.91 12.69
N TYR A 126 -12.76 -0.75 11.61
CA TYR A 126 -11.89 0.40 11.42
C TYR A 126 -12.67 1.70 11.24
N ILE A 127 -13.75 1.69 10.44
CA ILE A 127 -14.65 2.84 10.24
C ILE A 127 -15.23 3.29 11.58
N GLY A 128 -15.76 2.36 12.39
CA GLY A 128 -16.32 2.66 13.70
C GLY A 128 -15.29 3.21 14.71
N LEU A 129 -14.01 2.81 14.59
CA LEU A 129 -12.93 3.36 15.39
C LEU A 129 -12.51 4.74 14.89
N PHE A 130 -12.29 4.87 13.58
CA PHE A 130 -11.76 6.09 12.96
C PHE A 130 -12.72 7.26 13.08
N SER A 131 -14.04 7.01 12.96
CA SER A 131 -15.09 8.02 13.12
C SER A 131 -15.08 8.73 14.48
N GLN A 132 -14.44 8.14 15.51
CA GLN A 132 -14.30 8.79 16.81
C GLN A 132 -13.27 9.93 16.82
N TYR A 133 -12.44 10.01 15.79
CA TYR A 133 -11.35 10.98 15.67
C TYR A 133 -11.56 11.99 14.56
N VAL A 134 -12.58 11.83 13.72
CA VAL A 134 -12.86 12.69 12.57
C VAL A 134 -14.21 13.36 12.76
N ASP A 135 -14.22 14.70 12.75
CA ASP A 135 -15.45 15.47 12.82
C ASP A 135 -16.13 15.53 11.44
N GLU A 136 -15.37 15.86 10.40
CA GLU A 136 -15.90 15.99 9.05
C GLU A 136 -14.80 15.98 7.97
N TYR A 137 -15.22 15.77 6.73
CA TYR A 137 -14.41 15.96 5.53
C TYR A 137 -14.88 17.23 4.83
N GLN A 138 -13.96 18.12 4.51
CA GLN A 138 -14.22 19.43 3.92
C GLN A 138 -13.55 19.57 2.54
N ASN A 139 -13.98 20.52 1.74
CA ASN A 139 -13.36 20.90 0.46
C ASN A 139 -13.14 19.69 -0.48
N ILE A 140 -14.11 18.76 -0.49
CA ILE A 140 -14.07 17.57 -1.32
C ILE A 140 -14.13 17.99 -2.78
N LYS A 141 -13.14 17.54 -3.59
CA LYS A 141 -13.07 17.74 -5.04
C LYS A 141 -12.83 16.41 -5.73
N CYS A 142 -13.67 16.10 -6.71
CA CYS A 142 -13.60 14.90 -7.51
C CYS A 142 -12.92 15.17 -8.86
N TYR A 143 -11.87 14.41 -9.15
CA TYR A 143 -11.18 14.40 -10.44
C TYR A 143 -11.55 13.08 -11.13
N THR A 144 -12.45 13.17 -12.09
CA THR A 144 -13.08 12.01 -12.72
C THR A 144 -12.60 11.82 -14.16
N LYS A 145 -12.34 10.58 -14.55
CA LYS A 145 -12.18 10.15 -15.95
C LYS A 145 -12.86 8.80 -16.16
N THR A 146 -13.05 8.44 -17.43
CA THR A 146 -13.58 7.13 -17.82
C THR A 146 -12.75 5.99 -17.21
N GLY A 147 -13.42 4.99 -16.70
CA GLY A 147 -12.80 3.79 -16.12
C GLY A 147 -12.37 2.78 -17.19
N LEU A 148 -12.02 1.57 -16.75
CA LEU A 148 -11.56 0.50 -17.65
C LEU A 148 -12.71 -0.27 -18.28
N ASP A 149 -13.89 -0.26 -17.66
CA ASP A 149 -15.10 -0.92 -18.15
C ASP A 149 -16.09 0.14 -18.63
N GLU A 150 -17.03 -0.28 -19.51
CA GLU A 150 -18.16 0.56 -19.90
C GLU A 150 -18.96 0.98 -18.65
N ASN A 151 -19.36 2.25 -18.60
CA ASN A 151 -20.10 2.84 -17.48
C ASN A 151 -19.36 2.75 -16.13
N SER A 152 -18.04 2.83 -16.14
CA SER A 152 -17.20 2.94 -14.96
C SER A 152 -16.35 4.21 -14.98
N TYR A 153 -15.87 4.61 -13.80
CA TYR A 153 -15.12 5.85 -13.62
C TYR A 153 -13.96 5.65 -12.66
N LEU A 154 -12.83 6.24 -12.98
CA LEU A 154 -11.72 6.45 -12.07
C LEU A 154 -11.88 7.82 -11.42
N VAL A 155 -11.95 7.85 -10.10
CA VAL A 155 -12.19 9.08 -9.34
C VAL A 155 -11.09 9.28 -8.33
N SER A 156 -10.23 10.28 -8.54
CA SER A 156 -9.31 10.76 -7.51
C SER A 156 -10.00 11.87 -6.72
N VAL A 157 -9.92 11.82 -5.40
CA VAL A 157 -10.62 12.77 -4.54
C VAL A 157 -9.60 13.46 -3.64
N SER A 158 -9.53 14.79 -3.73
CA SER A 158 -8.83 15.59 -2.75
C SER A 158 -9.82 16.14 -1.72
N MET A 159 -9.43 16.15 -0.45
CA MET A 159 -10.26 16.67 0.63
C MET A 159 -9.41 17.24 1.75
N GLU A 160 -10.05 17.89 2.69
CA GLU A 160 -9.49 18.26 3.97
C GLU A 160 -10.19 17.48 5.08
N ILE A 161 -9.41 16.91 6.00
CA ILE A 161 -9.91 16.11 7.12
C ILE A 161 -9.84 16.96 8.37
N LYS A 162 -10.98 17.19 9.01
CA LYS A 162 -11.08 17.84 10.31
C LYS A 162 -11.05 16.80 11.43
N PHE A 163 -9.97 16.76 12.18
CA PHE A 163 -9.85 15.88 13.32
C PHE A 163 -10.42 16.50 14.58
N THR A 164 -11.05 15.69 15.42
CA THR A 164 -11.64 16.09 16.69
C THR A 164 -10.59 16.71 17.62
N GLY A 165 -10.87 17.91 18.07
CA GLY A 165 -9.98 18.63 18.98
C GLY A 165 -8.71 19.21 18.34
N VAL A 166 -8.62 19.21 17.01
CA VAL A 166 -7.50 19.82 16.27
C VAL A 166 -8.02 21.01 15.48
N ASP A 167 -7.40 22.20 15.66
CA ASP A 167 -7.90 23.43 15.04
C ASP A 167 -7.66 23.48 13.51
N THR A 168 -6.60 22.84 13.03
CA THR A 168 -6.25 22.81 11.60
C THR A 168 -6.74 21.54 10.94
N THR A 169 -7.08 21.64 9.65
CA THR A 169 -7.39 20.46 8.81
C THR A 169 -6.11 19.80 8.29
N ALA A 170 -6.20 18.53 7.95
CA ALA A 170 -5.15 17.79 7.26
C ALA A 170 -5.56 17.49 5.82
N PRO A 171 -4.68 17.63 4.82
CA PRO A 171 -4.99 17.27 3.45
C PRO A 171 -5.12 15.75 3.31
N GLY A 172 -6.09 15.30 2.52
CA GLY A 172 -6.29 13.91 2.14
C GLY A 172 -6.38 13.75 0.63
N LEU A 173 -6.01 12.58 0.16
CA LEU A 173 -6.14 12.16 -1.23
C LEU A 173 -6.52 10.69 -1.24
N ASP A 174 -7.66 10.38 -1.87
CA ASP A 174 -8.15 9.02 -2.07
C ASP A 174 -8.41 8.73 -3.53
N PHE A 175 -8.58 7.45 -3.82
CA PHE A 175 -8.84 6.95 -5.15
C PHE A 175 -9.97 5.92 -5.12
N PHE A 176 -10.98 6.12 -5.97
CA PHE A 176 -12.15 5.25 -6.07
C PHE A 176 -12.32 4.72 -7.49
N TYR A 177 -12.81 3.49 -7.57
CA TYR A 177 -13.37 2.94 -8.78
C TYR A 177 -14.89 2.93 -8.64
N VAL A 178 -15.56 3.74 -9.44
CA VAL A 178 -17.02 3.90 -9.40
C VAL A 178 -17.61 3.16 -10.59
N ARG A 179 -18.65 2.38 -10.35
CA ARG A 179 -19.37 1.63 -11.39
C ARG A 179 -20.86 1.98 -11.39
N THR A 180 -21.49 1.71 -12.50
CA THR A 180 -22.93 1.87 -12.66
C THR A 180 -23.60 0.51 -12.59
N ASN A 181 -24.62 0.38 -11.75
CA ASN A 181 -25.49 -0.80 -11.70
C ASN A 181 -26.43 -0.87 -12.92
N ASP A 182 -27.10 -2.00 -13.10
CA ASP A 182 -28.08 -2.21 -14.19
C ASP A 182 -29.25 -1.22 -14.14
N ASP A 183 -29.59 -0.71 -12.96
CA ASP A 183 -30.63 0.31 -12.74
C ASP A 183 -30.17 1.76 -12.95
N GLY A 184 -28.90 1.94 -13.31
CA GLY A 184 -28.28 3.25 -13.50
C GLY A 184 -27.75 3.94 -12.25
N SER A 185 -27.89 3.34 -11.07
CA SER A 185 -27.29 3.86 -9.84
C SER A 185 -25.79 3.66 -9.80
N LEU A 186 -25.08 4.58 -9.16
CA LEU A 186 -23.62 4.50 -8.99
C LEU A 186 -23.27 3.85 -7.65
N TYR A 187 -22.17 3.09 -7.64
CA TYR A 187 -21.58 2.55 -6.42
C TYR A 187 -20.05 2.52 -6.49
N ILE A 188 -19.40 2.47 -5.33
CA ILE A 188 -17.94 2.32 -5.20
C ILE A 188 -17.62 0.82 -5.20
N ASP A 189 -16.79 0.38 -6.17
CA ASP A 189 -16.31 -1.00 -6.26
C ASP A 189 -15.01 -1.17 -5.48
N ASN A 190 -15.12 -1.65 -4.26
CA ASN A 190 -13.96 -1.90 -3.39
C ASN A 190 -13.13 -3.12 -3.80
N LEU A 191 -13.67 -4.04 -4.60
CA LEU A 191 -12.90 -5.18 -5.11
C LEU A 191 -11.80 -4.72 -6.05
N TYR A 192 -12.07 -3.71 -6.87
CA TYR A 192 -11.08 -3.19 -7.81
C TYR A 192 -9.86 -2.61 -7.09
N SER A 193 -10.08 -1.84 -6.03
CA SER A 193 -8.99 -1.27 -5.23
C SER A 193 -8.19 -2.35 -4.48
N GLN A 194 -8.84 -3.38 -3.98
CA GLN A 194 -8.19 -4.50 -3.29
C GLN A 194 -7.30 -5.33 -4.22
N TYR A 195 -7.72 -5.60 -5.45
CA TYR A 195 -6.89 -6.33 -6.41
C TYR A 195 -5.63 -5.58 -6.82
N ASN A 196 -5.68 -4.27 -6.87
CA ASN A 196 -4.50 -3.44 -7.17
C ASN A 196 -3.50 -3.34 -6.01
N LEU A 197 -3.97 -3.41 -4.77
CA LEU A 197 -3.11 -3.35 -3.57
C LEU A 197 -2.58 -4.73 -3.15
N ALA A 198 -3.31 -5.81 -3.43
CA ALA A 198 -2.89 -7.17 -3.08
C ALA A 198 -1.84 -7.75 -4.05
N ASN A 199 -1.67 -7.17 -5.22
CA ASN A 199 -0.74 -7.62 -6.26
C ASN A 199 0.55 -6.76 -6.33
N GLN A 200 0.72 -5.82 -5.42
CA GLN A 200 1.95 -5.04 -5.23
C GLN A 200 2.70 -5.49 -3.97
#